data_f97bef3319931f6d7edafef0d8d77b78
#
_entry.id   f97bef3319931f6d7edafef0d8d77b78
#
_cell.length_a   1.000
_cell.length_b   1.000
_cell.length_c   1.000
_cell.angle_alpha   90.00
_cell.angle_beta   90.00
_cell.angle_gamma   90.00
#
_symmetry.space_group_name_H-M   'P 1'
#
loop_
_entity.id
_entity.type
_entity.pdbx_description
1 polymer ?
#
loop_
_entity_poly.entity_id
_entity_poly.type
_entity_poly.pdbx_seq_one_letter_code
_entity_poly.pdbx_strand_id
1 'polypeptide(L)'
;FALKENPRAGIHIWLPKVQLQIQMDVIVEVKTGDITIPYWRDVPTNSRVAYGTIPSPGTVIESPLAYNHKPDQKRFAVLVCDIQSIKLLLLGVKHIRAHYKKSTNWQGEWLSP
;
A
#
# COMPACT_ATOMS: atom_id res chain seq x y z
N PHE A 1 -14.95 -0.73 -7.15
CA PHE A 1 -13.54 -0.93 -6.76
C PHE A 1 -13.22 -2.42 -6.70
N ALA A 2 -12.17 -2.83 -7.41
CA ALA A 2 -11.72 -4.24 -7.45
C ALA A 2 -11.47 -4.82 -6.04
N LEU A 3 -10.92 -4.01 -5.11
CA LEU A 3 -10.66 -4.43 -3.73
C LEU A 3 -11.92 -4.67 -2.89
N LYS A 4 -13.08 -4.09 -3.25
CA LYS A 4 -14.36 -4.39 -2.59
C LYS A 4 -14.91 -5.73 -3.03
N GLU A 5 -14.68 -6.11 -4.28
CA GLU A 5 -15.10 -7.40 -4.83
C GLU A 5 -14.14 -8.53 -4.42
N ASN A 6 -12.84 -8.24 -4.45
CA ASN A 6 -11.80 -9.16 -3.98
C ASN A 6 -10.83 -8.43 -3.05
N PRO A 7 -10.98 -8.58 -1.72
CA PRO A 7 -10.19 -7.87 -0.74
C PRO A 7 -8.77 -8.41 -0.55
N ARG A 8 -8.41 -9.50 -1.22
CA ARG A 8 -7.07 -10.09 -1.13
C ARG A 8 -6.06 -9.27 -1.93
N ALA A 9 -4.95 -8.92 -1.31
CA ALA A 9 -3.87 -8.18 -1.94
C ALA A 9 -2.51 -8.61 -1.41
N GLY A 10 -1.47 -8.31 -2.18
CA GLY A 10 -0.08 -8.45 -1.77
C GLY A 10 0.57 -7.08 -1.57
N ILE A 11 1.37 -6.96 -0.52
CA ILE A 11 2.22 -5.78 -0.29
C ILE A 11 3.66 -6.24 -0.40
N HIS A 12 4.45 -5.51 -1.19
CA HIS A 12 5.88 -5.76 -1.33
C HIS A 12 6.66 -4.52 -0.90
N ILE A 13 7.61 -4.72 0.02
CA ILE A 13 8.50 -3.67 0.52
C ILE A 13 9.93 -4.09 0.23
N TRP A 14 10.71 -3.18 -0.32
CA TRP A 14 12.14 -3.34 -0.51
C TRP A 14 12.92 -2.36 0.37
N LEU A 15 13.83 -2.89 1.21
CA LEU A 15 14.71 -2.11 2.07
C LEU A 15 16.15 -2.22 1.53
N PRO A 16 16.59 -1.26 0.69
CA PRO A 16 17.85 -1.39 -0.04
C PRO A 16 19.09 -1.40 0.85
N LYS A 17 19.09 -0.65 1.95
CA LYS A 17 20.23 -0.57 2.86
C LYS A 17 20.59 -1.91 3.51
N VAL A 18 19.59 -2.73 3.79
CA VAL A 18 19.74 -4.05 4.40
C VAL A 18 19.51 -5.19 3.41
N GLN A 19 19.17 -4.87 2.16
CA GLN A 19 18.86 -5.83 1.09
C GLN A 19 17.76 -6.83 1.48
N LEU A 20 16.72 -6.35 2.14
CA LEU A 20 15.61 -7.15 2.62
C LEU A 20 14.35 -6.91 1.78
N GLN A 21 13.78 -7.99 1.26
CA GLN A 21 12.45 -8.01 0.66
C GLN A 21 11.43 -8.50 1.69
N ILE A 22 10.33 -7.78 1.81
CA ILE A 22 9.20 -8.16 2.64
C ILE A 22 7.99 -8.29 1.73
N GLN A 23 7.38 -9.48 1.70
CA GLN A 23 6.10 -9.74 1.04
C GLN A 23 5.05 -10.06 2.08
N MET A 24 3.90 -9.41 2.00
CA MET A 24 2.77 -9.67 2.88
C MET A 24 1.53 -10.00 2.07
N ASP A 25 0.85 -11.09 2.42
CA ASP A 25 -0.50 -11.34 1.96
C ASP A 25 -1.47 -10.70 2.96
N VAL A 26 -2.39 -9.89 2.46
CA VAL A 26 -3.28 -9.10 3.30
C VAL A 26 -4.73 -9.20 2.84
N ILE A 27 -5.66 -8.98 3.78
CA ILE A 27 -7.06 -8.70 3.47
C ILE A 27 -7.29 -7.22 3.68
N VAL A 28 -7.78 -6.53 2.65
CA VAL A 28 -7.90 -5.08 2.61
C VAL A 28 -9.35 -4.66 2.89
N GLU A 29 -9.51 -3.74 3.84
CA GLU A 29 -10.75 -2.98 4.02
C GLU A 29 -10.54 -1.57 3.48
N VAL A 30 -11.38 -1.15 2.53
CA VAL A 30 -11.35 0.21 1.96
C VAL A 30 -12.27 1.11 2.76
N LYS A 31 -11.72 2.16 3.37
CA LYS A 31 -12.47 3.19 4.11
C LYS A 31 -12.50 4.49 3.31
N THR A 32 -13.68 5.05 3.15
CA THR A 32 -13.91 6.33 2.45
C THR A 32 -14.87 7.21 3.23
N GLY A 33 -14.97 8.49 2.89
CA GLY A 33 -15.89 9.45 3.51
C GLY A 33 -15.40 9.97 4.86
N ASP A 34 -16.31 10.30 5.75
CA ASP A 34 -16.02 11.01 7.00
C ASP A 34 -15.12 10.24 7.96
N ILE A 35 -15.17 8.92 7.93
CA ILE A 35 -14.30 8.06 8.74
C ILE A 35 -12.80 8.26 8.42
N THR A 36 -12.47 8.78 7.24
CA THR A 36 -11.09 9.04 6.81
C THR A 36 -10.58 10.42 7.21
N ILE A 37 -11.42 11.31 7.75
CA ILE A 37 -11.04 12.68 8.11
C ILE A 37 -9.86 12.74 9.09
N PRO A 38 -9.80 11.94 10.17
CA PRO A 38 -8.65 11.94 11.07
C PRO A 38 -7.34 11.61 10.35
N TYR A 39 -7.36 10.65 9.43
CA TYR A 39 -6.18 10.27 8.63
C TYR A 39 -5.80 11.35 7.62
N TRP A 40 -6.80 12.02 7.01
CA TRP A 40 -6.57 13.14 6.09
C TRP A 40 -5.82 14.29 6.77
N ARG A 41 -6.10 14.56 8.04
CA ARG A 41 -5.40 15.59 8.82
C ARG A 41 -3.91 15.33 8.93
N ASP A 42 -3.50 14.06 8.96
CA ASP A 42 -2.10 13.65 9.06
C ASP A 42 -1.38 13.63 7.71
N VAL A 43 -2.10 13.76 6.58
CA VAL A 43 -1.49 13.86 5.26
C VAL A 43 -0.81 15.21 5.09
N PRO A 44 0.50 15.27 4.81
CA PRO A 44 1.19 16.54 4.57
C PRO A 44 0.51 17.36 3.46
N THR A 45 0.46 18.68 3.63
CA THR A 45 -0.25 19.59 2.70
C THR A 45 0.24 19.43 1.25
N ASN A 46 1.54 19.29 1.03
CA ASN A 46 2.12 19.05 -0.28
C ASN A 46 1.76 17.70 -0.91
N SER A 47 1.40 16.71 -0.09
CA SER A 47 0.94 15.38 -0.57
C SER A 47 -0.55 15.36 -0.90
N ARG A 48 -1.34 16.26 -0.31
CA ARG A 48 -2.79 16.32 -0.55
C ARG A 48 -3.17 16.67 -1.98
N VAL A 49 -2.30 17.33 -2.70
CA VAL A 49 -2.51 17.70 -4.11
C VAL A 49 -2.77 16.50 -5.02
N ALA A 50 -2.19 15.33 -4.69
CA ALA A 50 -2.41 14.10 -5.43
C ALA A 50 -3.87 13.61 -5.41
N TYR A 51 -4.67 14.05 -4.43
CA TYR A 51 -6.08 13.66 -4.26
C TYR A 51 -7.06 14.65 -4.88
N GLY A 52 -6.64 15.43 -5.86
CA GLY A 52 -7.51 16.44 -6.46
C GLY A 52 -7.02 16.91 -7.81
N THR A 53 -6.41 16.05 -8.60
CA THR A 53 -5.98 16.39 -9.98
C THR A 53 -7.19 16.58 -10.88
N ILE A 54 -7.18 17.67 -11.65
CA ILE A 54 -8.22 18.04 -12.60
C ILE A 54 -7.59 18.32 -13.96
N PRO A 55 -7.99 17.64 -15.05
CA PRO A 55 -8.96 16.55 -15.08
C PRO A 55 -8.49 15.30 -14.32
N SER A 56 -9.39 14.33 -14.15
CA SER A 56 -9.10 13.10 -13.40
C SER A 56 -7.88 12.36 -13.96
N PRO A 57 -7.07 11.70 -13.10
CA PRO A 57 -5.92 10.92 -13.55
C PRO A 57 -6.29 9.93 -14.67
N GLY A 58 -5.42 9.84 -15.69
CA GLY A 58 -5.64 9.01 -16.87
C GLY A 58 -6.44 9.67 -17.99
N THR A 59 -6.98 10.86 -17.79
CA THR A 59 -7.62 11.64 -18.87
C THR A 59 -6.58 12.14 -19.86
N VAL A 60 -6.88 12.06 -21.17
CA VAL A 60 -6.02 12.64 -22.21
C VAL A 60 -6.03 14.15 -22.06
N ILE A 61 -4.86 14.77 -22.06
CA ILE A 61 -4.63 16.19 -21.93
C ILE A 61 -3.80 16.72 -23.12
N GLU A 62 -3.92 18.01 -23.42
CA GLU A 62 -3.28 18.64 -24.59
C GLU A 62 -1.75 18.76 -24.47
N SER A 63 -1.24 18.85 -23.25
CA SER A 63 0.19 18.99 -22.98
C SER A 63 0.54 18.39 -21.61
N PRO A 64 1.83 18.10 -21.32
CA PRO A 64 2.24 17.46 -20.06
C PRO A 64 1.82 18.18 -18.77
N LEU A 65 1.57 19.48 -18.85
CA LEU A 65 1.21 20.32 -17.70
C LEU A 65 -0.22 20.90 -17.78
N ALA A 66 -1.05 20.38 -18.68
CA ALA A 66 -2.45 20.84 -18.86
C ALA A 66 -3.36 20.25 -17.78
N TYR A 67 -3.00 20.39 -16.52
CA TYR A 67 -3.79 19.95 -15.38
C TYR A 67 -3.62 20.91 -14.19
N ASN A 68 -4.58 20.84 -13.26
CA ASN A 68 -4.57 21.60 -12.01
C ASN A 68 -4.76 20.69 -10.81
N HIS A 69 -4.46 21.21 -9.64
CA HIS A 69 -4.70 20.52 -8.38
C HIS A 69 -5.71 21.29 -7.51
N LYS A 70 -6.72 20.57 -7.03
CA LYS A 70 -7.66 21.04 -6.02
C LYS A 70 -7.84 19.93 -5.00
N PRO A 71 -7.05 19.90 -3.92
CA PRO A 71 -7.13 18.85 -2.91
C PRO A 71 -8.56 18.63 -2.43
N ASP A 72 -9.02 17.40 -2.46
CA ASP A 72 -10.38 17.03 -2.10
C ASP A 72 -10.36 15.77 -1.21
N GLN A 73 -10.70 15.96 0.07
CA GLN A 73 -10.78 14.88 1.04
C GLN A 73 -11.76 13.77 0.62
N LYS A 74 -12.79 14.08 -0.14
CA LYS A 74 -13.76 13.08 -0.65
C LYS A 74 -13.12 12.06 -1.61
N ARG A 75 -11.99 12.39 -2.21
CA ARG A 75 -11.21 11.49 -3.07
C ARG A 75 -10.18 10.66 -2.31
N PHE A 76 -10.06 10.89 -1.01
CA PHE A 76 -9.13 10.18 -0.14
C PHE A 76 -9.75 8.87 0.34
N ALA A 77 -8.96 7.81 0.29
CA ALA A 77 -9.32 6.51 0.83
C ALA A 77 -8.21 6.00 1.75
N VAL A 78 -8.58 5.26 2.77
CA VAL A 78 -7.66 4.57 3.66
C VAL A 78 -7.83 3.07 3.43
N LEU A 79 -6.73 2.39 3.16
CA LEU A 79 -6.68 0.93 3.07
C LEU A 79 -6.20 0.38 4.40
N VAL A 80 -7.07 -0.33 5.11
CA VAL A 80 -6.70 -1.07 6.32
C VAL A 80 -6.38 -2.50 5.93
N CYS A 81 -5.13 -2.91 6.17
CA CYS A 81 -4.62 -4.19 5.72
C CYS A 81 -4.48 -5.14 6.92
N ASP A 82 -5.30 -6.18 6.98
CA ASP A 82 -5.14 -7.28 7.93
C ASP A 82 -4.14 -8.29 7.36
N ILE A 83 -2.96 -8.34 7.97
CA ILE A 83 -1.84 -9.17 7.49
C ILE A 83 -2.13 -10.64 7.79
N GLN A 84 -2.08 -11.48 6.77
CA GLN A 84 -2.32 -12.93 6.87
C GLN A 84 -1.01 -13.72 6.88
N SER A 85 -0.02 -13.29 6.12
CA SER A 85 1.31 -13.90 6.08
C SER A 85 2.39 -12.88 5.78
N ILE A 86 3.61 -13.17 6.22
CA ILE A 86 4.80 -12.36 5.95
C ILE A 86 5.90 -13.29 5.46
N LYS A 87 6.45 -12.99 4.28
CA LYS A 87 7.64 -13.64 3.74
C LYS A 87 8.79 -12.66 3.74
N LEU A 88 9.91 -13.07 4.28
CA LEU A 88 11.14 -12.29 4.31
C LEU A 88 12.20 -12.97 3.44
N LEU A 89 12.89 -12.20 2.62
CA LEU A 89 14.04 -12.64 1.85
C LEU A 89 15.18 -11.63 2.02
N LEU A 90 16.22 -12.06 2.73
CA LEU A 90 17.46 -11.30 2.87
C LEU A 90 18.41 -11.68 1.74
N LEU A 91 18.80 -10.68 0.95
CA LEU A 91 19.73 -10.82 -0.17
C LEU A 91 21.11 -10.33 0.24
N GLY A 92 21.77 -11.09 1.11
CA GLY A 92 23.17 -10.87 1.48
C GLY A 92 24.12 -11.79 0.72
N VAL A 93 25.29 -12.01 1.27
CA VAL A 93 26.27 -13.00 0.75
C VAL A 93 25.64 -14.40 0.68
N LYS A 94 24.84 -14.72 1.69
CA LYS A 94 23.95 -15.90 1.67
C LYS A 94 22.51 -15.43 1.75
N HIS A 95 21.65 -15.95 0.89
CA HIS A 95 20.24 -15.67 0.94
C HIS A 95 19.60 -16.39 2.13
N ILE A 96 18.74 -15.70 2.85
CA ILE A 96 17.99 -16.24 3.99
C ILE A 96 16.51 -15.95 3.74
N ARG A 97 15.68 -16.98 3.81
CA ARG A 97 14.24 -16.87 3.63
C ARG A 97 13.49 -17.37 4.85
N ALA A 98 12.52 -16.60 5.31
CA ALA A 98 11.65 -16.95 6.41
C ALA A 98 10.18 -16.70 6.04
N HIS A 99 9.27 -17.44 6.66
CA HIS A 99 7.84 -17.31 6.46
C HIS A 99 7.11 -17.36 7.81
N TYR A 100 6.17 -16.44 7.99
CA TYR A 100 5.31 -16.32 9.17
C TYR A 100 3.85 -16.29 8.73
N LYS A 101 2.99 -17.03 9.41
CA LYS A 101 1.55 -17.10 9.12
C LYS A 101 0.72 -16.76 10.35
N LYS A 102 -0.32 -15.97 10.16
CA LYS A 102 -1.33 -15.70 11.19
C LYS A 102 -1.99 -16.97 11.67
N SER A 103 -2.28 -17.93 10.77
CA SER A 103 -2.91 -19.23 11.08
C SER A 103 -2.11 -20.12 12.01
N THR A 104 -0.82 -19.89 12.17
CA THR A 104 0.08 -20.59 13.10
C THR A 104 0.55 -19.70 14.25
N ASN A 105 -0.24 -18.69 14.64
CA ASN A 105 0.10 -17.70 15.65
C ASN A 105 1.45 -17.01 15.40
N TRP A 106 1.73 -16.72 14.12
CA TRP A 106 2.98 -16.06 13.70
C TRP A 106 4.25 -16.84 14.01
N GLN A 107 4.14 -18.14 14.22
CA GLN A 107 5.29 -18.99 14.34
C GLN A 107 6.03 -19.05 13.00
N GLY A 108 7.33 -18.77 13.04
CA GLY A 108 8.18 -18.72 11.85
C GLY A 108 8.72 -20.08 11.43
N GLU A 109 9.01 -20.18 10.13
CA GLU A 109 9.73 -21.30 9.53
C GLU A 109 10.78 -20.78 8.56
N TRP A 110 11.90 -21.49 8.45
CA TRP A 110 12.91 -21.22 7.45
C TRP A 110 12.53 -21.89 6.14
N LEU A 111 12.74 -21.19 5.05
CA LEU A 111 12.56 -21.74 3.71
C LEU A 111 13.89 -21.71 2.94
N SER A 112 14.05 -22.66 2.03
CA SER A 112 15.12 -22.58 1.05
C SER A 112 14.94 -21.33 0.19
N PRO A 113 15.98 -20.52 0.01
CA PRO A 113 15.91 -19.32 -0.80
C PRO A 113 15.78 -19.59 -2.29
#